data_1b9927b6c510b89a2da7ef2ad67f9f4a
#
_entry.id   1b9927b6c510b89a2da7ef2ad67f9f4a
#
_cell.length_a   1.000
_cell.length_b   1.000
_cell.length_c   1.000
_cell.angle_alpha   90.00
_cell.angle_beta   90.00
_cell.angle_gamma   90.00
#
_symmetry.space_group_name_H-M   'P 1'
#
loop_
_entity.id
_entity.type
_entity.pdbx_description
1 polymer ?
#
loop_
_entity_poly.entity_id
_entity_poly.type
_entity_poly.pdbx_seq_one_letter_code
_entity_poly.pdbx_strand_id
1 'polypeptide(L)'
;LINRLTAWTNVMTGYLGSIPAWMGLFGYFPREAINLAQSHLERVGIGDKINSRADTLSGGQQQRVGIARALMQNPQLILVDEPVSSLDPASAKNIMDLLREINEKNDAIILCSLHLPNLAKQYGHRIIFLKDGKIAFDGVPDKFNETMIESFYDPLG
;
A
#
# COMPACT_ATOMS: atom_id res chain seq x y z
N LEU A 1 3.92 2.83 -10.52
CA LEU A 1 2.98 3.52 -11.41
C LEU A 1 3.61 3.80 -12.76
N ILE A 2 2.76 3.97 -13.78
CA ILE A 2 3.18 4.42 -15.11
C ILE A 2 3.05 5.94 -15.12
N ASN A 3 4.18 6.64 -15.10
CA ASN A 3 4.26 8.09 -14.85
C ASN A 3 3.42 8.95 -15.79
N ARG A 4 3.40 8.62 -17.08
CA ARG A 4 2.70 9.40 -18.11
C ARG A 4 1.20 9.15 -18.20
N LEU A 5 0.69 8.12 -17.48
CA LEU A 5 -0.73 7.82 -17.44
C LEU A 5 -1.42 8.58 -16.30
N THR A 6 -2.72 8.79 -16.44
CA THR A 6 -3.54 9.39 -15.38
C THR A 6 -3.68 8.44 -14.18
N ALA A 7 -4.11 8.98 -13.03
CA ALA A 7 -4.48 8.17 -11.86
C ALA A 7 -5.52 7.11 -12.24
N TRP A 8 -6.54 7.51 -12.98
CA TRP A 8 -7.57 6.62 -13.53
C TRP A 8 -6.98 5.46 -14.32
N THR A 9 -6.19 5.76 -15.34
CA THR A 9 -5.62 4.73 -16.22
C THR A 9 -4.70 3.79 -15.43
N ASN A 10 -3.90 4.33 -14.48
CA ASN A 10 -3.08 3.50 -13.60
C ASN A 10 -3.92 2.52 -12.79
N VAL A 11 -5.04 2.95 -12.20
CA VAL A 11 -5.93 2.08 -11.42
C VAL A 11 -6.56 1.02 -12.32
N MET A 12 -7.05 1.40 -13.51
CA MET A 12 -7.64 0.47 -14.47
C MET A 12 -6.66 -0.63 -14.91
N THR A 13 -5.34 -0.37 -14.96
CA THR A 13 -4.35 -1.43 -15.25
C THR A 13 -4.38 -2.57 -14.23
N GLY A 14 -4.84 -2.33 -13.00
CA GLY A 14 -5.03 -3.38 -11.99
C GLY A 14 -6.07 -4.42 -12.36
N TYR A 15 -7.02 -4.09 -13.23
CA TYR A 15 -8.09 -4.98 -13.67
C TYR A 15 -7.73 -5.84 -14.89
N LEU A 16 -6.58 -5.58 -15.54
CA LEU A 16 -6.19 -6.26 -16.78
C LEU A 16 -6.08 -7.78 -16.66
N GLY A 17 -5.73 -8.29 -15.48
CA GLY A 17 -5.68 -9.73 -15.22
C GLY A 17 -7.05 -10.43 -15.19
N SER A 18 -8.15 -9.66 -15.09
CA SER A 18 -9.52 -10.15 -14.96
C SER A 18 -10.29 -10.13 -16.28
N ILE A 19 -9.69 -9.65 -17.37
CA ILE A 19 -10.31 -9.54 -18.70
C ILE A 19 -9.45 -10.17 -19.79
N PRO A 20 -10.04 -10.60 -20.92
CA PRO A 20 -9.29 -11.03 -22.08
C PRO A 20 -8.32 -9.96 -22.58
N ALA A 21 -7.12 -10.36 -22.98
CA ALA A 21 -6.04 -9.44 -23.36
C ALA A 21 -6.45 -8.44 -24.48
N TRP A 22 -7.27 -8.85 -25.43
CA TRP A 22 -7.75 -7.98 -26.49
C TRP A 22 -8.62 -6.83 -25.97
N MET A 23 -9.42 -7.05 -24.93
CA MET A 23 -10.21 -5.99 -24.30
C MET A 23 -9.30 -4.93 -23.66
N GLY A 24 -8.26 -5.37 -22.95
CA GLY A 24 -7.26 -4.46 -22.39
C GLY A 24 -6.50 -3.68 -23.44
N LEU A 25 -6.14 -4.32 -24.56
CA LEU A 25 -5.43 -3.69 -25.69
C LEU A 25 -6.25 -2.57 -26.35
N PHE A 26 -7.56 -2.76 -26.50
CA PHE A 26 -8.48 -1.77 -27.08
C PHE A 26 -9.10 -0.83 -26.05
N GLY A 27 -8.75 -0.95 -24.76
CA GLY A 27 -9.28 -0.12 -23.69
C GLY A 27 -10.76 -0.38 -23.36
N TYR A 28 -11.29 -1.55 -23.72
CA TYR A 28 -12.66 -1.94 -23.39
C TYR A 28 -12.72 -2.53 -21.96
N PHE A 29 -13.38 -1.82 -21.06
CA PHE A 29 -13.58 -2.27 -19.69
C PHE A 29 -15.08 -2.41 -19.38
N PRO A 30 -15.48 -3.45 -18.62
CA PRO A 30 -16.86 -3.58 -18.14
C PRO A 30 -17.26 -2.40 -17.27
N ARG A 31 -18.53 -2.03 -17.27
CA ARG A 31 -19.05 -0.95 -16.41
C ARG A 31 -18.74 -1.17 -14.94
N GLU A 32 -18.76 -2.42 -14.48
CA GLU A 32 -18.41 -2.80 -13.11
C GLU A 32 -16.97 -2.40 -12.78
N ALA A 33 -16.00 -2.66 -13.66
CA ALA A 33 -14.60 -2.26 -13.47
C ALA A 33 -14.46 -0.74 -13.41
N ILE A 34 -15.20 -0.01 -14.22
CA ILE A 34 -15.22 1.46 -14.24
C ILE A 34 -15.74 2.00 -12.90
N ASN A 35 -16.87 1.50 -12.42
CA ASN A 35 -17.45 1.92 -11.15
C ASN A 35 -16.54 1.53 -9.96
N LEU A 36 -15.92 0.35 -10.01
CA LEU A 36 -14.99 -0.13 -8.99
C LEU A 36 -13.75 0.78 -8.91
N ALA A 37 -13.16 1.13 -10.05
CA ALA A 37 -12.00 2.02 -10.10
C ALA A 37 -12.32 3.41 -9.52
N GLN A 38 -13.50 3.96 -9.85
CA GLN A 38 -13.95 5.22 -9.27
C GLN A 38 -14.09 5.12 -7.75
N SER A 39 -14.79 4.10 -7.26
CA SER A 39 -14.97 3.85 -5.83
C SER A 39 -13.62 3.72 -5.10
N HIS A 40 -12.66 3.00 -5.68
CA HIS A 40 -11.34 2.87 -5.07
C HIS A 40 -10.55 4.19 -5.05
N LEU A 41 -10.62 5.00 -6.12
CA LEU A 41 -9.99 6.32 -6.15
C LEU A 41 -10.60 7.29 -5.13
N GLU A 42 -11.92 7.27 -4.98
CA GLU A 42 -12.61 8.04 -3.94
C GLU A 42 -12.22 7.58 -2.54
N ARG A 43 -12.21 6.26 -2.29
CA ARG A 43 -11.83 5.64 -1.02
C ARG A 43 -10.40 6.01 -0.58
N VAL A 44 -9.47 6.06 -1.51
CA VAL A 44 -8.09 6.47 -1.20
C VAL A 44 -7.91 7.99 -1.18
N GLY A 45 -8.97 8.77 -1.38
CA GLY A 45 -8.94 10.24 -1.34
C GLY A 45 -8.24 10.89 -2.53
N ILE A 46 -8.39 10.31 -3.73
CA ILE A 46 -7.82 10.81 -5.02
C ILE A 46 -8.92 11.13 -6.04
N GLY A 47 -10.18 11.17 -5.61
CA GLY A 47 -11.31 11.41 -6.51
C GLY A 47 -11.22 12.73 -7.29
N ASP A 48 -10.68 13.81 -6.70
CA ASP A 48 -10.46 15.11 -7.34
C ASP A 48 -9.26 15.11 -8.31
N LYS A 49 -8.40 14.11 -8.27
CA LYS A 49 -7.17 13.96 -9.06
C LYS A 49 -7.23 12.83 -10.10
N ILE A 50 -8.43 12.29 -10.33
CA ILE A 50 -8.65 11.12 -11.19
C ILE A 50 -8.03 11.26 -12.59
N ASN A 51 -8.08 12.47 -13.16
CA ASN A 51 -7.54 12.80 -14.48
C ASN A 51 -6.11 13.36 -14.45
N SER A 52 -5.51 13.53 -13.25
CA SER A 52 -4.14 14.01 -13.11
C SER A 52 -3.15 12.91 -13.51
N ARG A 53 -2.08 13.29 -14.21
CA ARG A 53 -1.00 12.34 -14.55
C ARG A 53 -0.25 11.94 -13.28
N ALA A 54 0.20 10.69 -13.23
CA ALA A 54 0.89 10.17 -12.05
C ALA A 54 2.17 10.95 -11.71
N ASP A 55 2.90 11.46 -12.70
CA ASP A 55 4.11 12.26 -12.49
C ASP A 55 3.85 13.67 -11.94
N THR A 56 2.59 14.15 -11.94
CA THR A 56 2.20 15.44 -11.36
C THR A 56 1.65 15.31 -9.93
N LEU A 57 1.50 14.08 -9.44
CA LEU A 57 1.01 13.78 -8.09
C LEU A 57 2.15 13.83 -7.06
N SER A 58 1.85 14.23 -5.82
CA SER A 58 2.78 14.08 -4.71
C SER A 58 3.09 12.60 -4.42
N GLY A 59 4.19 12.31 -3.73
CA GLY A 59 4.56 10.93 -3.38
C GLY A 59 3.44 10.18 -2.65
N GLY A 60 2.80 10.82 -1.66
CA GLY A 60 1.65 10.24 -0.96
C GLY A 60 0.44 10.01 -1.86
N GLN A 61 0.18 10.91 -2.81
CA GLN A 61 -0.88 10.72 -3.80
C GLN A 61 -0.57 9.57 -4.75
N GLN A 62 0.67 9.45 -5.21
CA GLN A 62 1.11 8.31 -6.03
C GLN A 62 0.95 6.98 -5.28
N GLN A 63 1.32 6.96 -3.99
CA GLN A 63 1.14 5.78 -3.13
C GLN A 63 -0.35 5.38 -3.04
N ARG A 64 -1.25 6.33 -2.84
CA ARG A 64 -2.70 6.10 -2.82
C ARG A 64 -3.22 5.52 -4.14
N VAL A 65 -2.77 6.03 -5.27
CA VAL A 65 -3.09 5.47 -6.61
C VAL A 65 -2.57 4.04 -6.73
N GLY A 66 -1.37 3.74 -6.22
CA GLY A 66 -0.81 2.38 -6.16
C GLY A 66 -1.68 1.42 -5.36
N ILE A 67 -2.16 1.85 -4.19
CA ILE A 67 -3.08 1.08 -3.35
C ILE A 67 -4.42 0.85 -4.08
N ALA A 68 -5.03 1.89 -4.66
CA ALA A 68 -6.27 1.76 -5.43
C ALA A 68 -6.13 0.78 -6.59
N ARG A 69 -4.99 0.80 -7.30
CA ARG A 69 -4.67 -0.17 -8.36
C ARG A 69 -4.59 -1.60 -7.84
N ALA A 70 -3.99 -1.82 -6.68
CA ALA A 70 -3.90 -3.15 -6.07
C ALA A 70 -5.29 -3.67 -5.69
N LEU A 71 -6.16 -2.81 -5.15
CA LEU A 71 -7.53 -3.16 -4.77
C LEU A 71 -8.41 -3.61 -5.95
N MET A 72 -8.11 -3.19 -7.18
CA MET A 72 -8.83 -3.65 -8.38
C MET A 72 -8.78 -5.16 -8.59
N GLN A 73 -7.80 -5.84 -7.99
CA GLN A 73 -7.63 -7.29 -8.09
C GLN A 73 -8.42 -8.04 -7.01
N ASN A 74 -9.12 -7.35 -6.12
CA ASN A 74 -9.76 -7.93 -4.92
C ASN A 74 -8.82 -8.91 -4.17
N PRO A 75 -7.63 -8.46 -3.76
CA PRO A 75 -6.58 -9.34 -3.27
C PRO A 75 -6.88 -9.85 -1.87
N GLN A 76 -6.55 -11.13 -1.60
CA GLN A 76 -6.52 -11.69 -0.25
C GLN A 76 -5.23 -11.32 0.51
N LEU A 77 -4.15 -11.01 -0.23
CA LEU A 77 -2.86 -10.60 0.31
C LEU A 77 -2.35 -9.38 -0.45
N ILE A 78 -1.98 -8.33 0.28
CA ILE A 78 -1.35 -7.12 -0.26
C ILE A 78 0.08 -7.05 0.29
N LEU A 79 1.05 -7.00 -0.62
CA LEU A 79 2.45 -6.75 -0.29
C LEU A 79 2.73 -5.27 -0.47
N VAL A 80 3.22 -4.63 0.58
CA VAL A 80 3.49 -3.19 0.59
C VAL A 80 4.93 -2.97 1.04
N ASP A 81 5.74 -2.47 0.12
CA ASP A 81 7.15 -2.23 0.37
C ASP A 81 7.38 -0.74 0.67
N GLU A 82 7.83 -0.45 1.90
CA GLU A 82 8.17 0.88 2.39
C GLU A 82 7.16 2.00 2.04
N PRO A 83 5.87 1.84 2.35
CA PRO A 83 4.84 2.76 1.85
C PRO A 83 4.96 4.19 2.35
N VAL A 84 5.83 4.45 3.33
CA VAL A 84 5.93 5.73 4.03
C VAL A 84 7.35 6.32 4.04
N SER A 85 8.32 5.67 3.38
CA SER A 85 9.75 6.04 3.47
C SER A 85 10.08 7.46 2.97
N SER A 86 9.29 8.01 2.05
CA SER A 86 9.50 9.34 1.46
C SER A 86 8.41 10.35 1.81
N LEU A 87 7.62 10.07 2.85
CA LEU A 87 6.48 10.89 3.24
C LEU A 87 6.75 11.67 4.53
N ASP A 88 6.12 12.84 4.65
CA ASP A 88 6.03 13.54 5.92
C ASP A 88 5.19 12.75 6.94
N PRO A 89 5.35 13.00 8.25
CA PRO A 89 4.68 12.21 9.29
C PRO A 89 3.15 12.16 9.17
N ALA A 90 2.51 13.26 8.74
CA ALA A 90 1.06 13.32 8.59
C ALA A 90 0.60 12.47 7.40
N SER A 91 1.30 12.55 6.27
CA SER A 91 1.05 11.72 5.09
C SER A 91 1.31 10.23 5.37
N ALA A 92 2.39 9.93 6.11
CA ALA A 92 2.71 8.57 6.53
C ALA A 92 1.59 7.96 7.38
N LYS A 93 1.11 8.71 8.40
CA LYS A 93 -0.03 8.30 9.22
C LYS A 93 -1.26 8.00 8.37
N ASN A 94 -1.61 8.89 7.44
CA ASN A 94 -2.77 8.72 6.58
C ASN A 94 -2.68 7.45 5.68
N ILE A 95 -1.49 7.09 5.20
CA ILE A 95 -1.28 5.85 4.45
C ILE A 95 -1.44 4.63 5.35
N MET A 96 -0.89 4.66 6.56
CA MET A 96 -1.01 3.55 7.50
C MET A 96 -2.46 3.36 7.98
N ASP A 97 -3.19 4.45 8.24
CA ASP A 97 -4.62 4.41 8.58
C ASP A 97 -5.45 3.81 7.43
N LEU A 98 -5.15 4.17 6.18
CA LEU A 98 -5.79 3.60 4.99
C LEU A 98 -5.51 2.08 4.86
N LEU A 99 -4.27 1.64 5.08
CA LEU A 99 -3.92 0.22 5.03
C LEU A 99 -4.66 -0.56 6.13
N ARG A 100 -4.74 -0.02 7.35
CA ARG A 100 -5.52 -0.61 8.44
C ARG A 100 -7.00 -0.73 8.06
N GLU A 101 -7.60 0.33 7.53
CA GLU A 101 -8.99 0.30 7.07
C GLU A 101 -9.23 -0.79 6.00
N ILE A 102 -8.30 -0.96 5.07
CA ILE A 102 -8.37 -2.00 4.03
C ILE A 102 -8.33 -3.39 4.67
N ASN A 103 -7.41 -3.63 5.62
CA ASN A 103 -7.33 -4.89 6.35
C ASN A 103 -8.65 -5.22 7.07
N GLU A 104 -9.20 -4.25 7.82
CA GLU A 104 -10.41 -4.44 8.61
C GLU A 104 -11.69 -4.64 7.77
N LYS A 105 -11.80 -3.94 6.63
CA LYS A 105 -13.03 -3.96 5.81
C LYS A 105 -13.02 -5.01 4.70
N ASN A 106 -11.86 -5.46 4.23
CA ASN A 106 -11.75 -6.37 3.09
C ASN A 106 -11.27 -7.78 3.47
N ASP A 107 -10.99 -8.06 4.75
CA ASP A 107 -10.34 -9.29 5.22
C ASP A 107 -9.01 -9.59 4.50
N ALA A 108 -8.40 -8.56 3.90
CA ALA A 108 -7.14 -8.72 3.19
C ALA A 108 -5.97 -8.74 4.17
N ILE A 109 -5.10 -9.71 4.07
CA ILE A 109 -3.83 -9.75 4.80
C ILE A 109 -2.91 -8.68 4.20
N ILE A 110 -2.30 -7.85 5.05
CA ILE A 110 -1.30 -6.87 4.61
C ILE A 110 0.06 -7.25 5.18
N LEU A 111 1.00 -7.53 4.30
CA LEU A 111 2.42 -7.70 4.65
C LEU A 111 3.15 -6.42 4.23
N CYS A 112 3.64 -5.66 5.21
CA CYS A 112 4.23 -4.36 5.02
C CYS A 112 5.67 -4.32 5.55
N SER A 113 6.63 -3.92 4.72
CA SER A 113 7.97 -3.59 5.19
C SER A 113 8.00 -2.16 5.73
N LEU A 114 8.63 -1.97 6.88
CA LEU A 114 8.73 -0.67 7.53
C LEU A 114 10.13 -0.49 8.15
N HIS A 115 10.70 0.70 8.01
CA HIS A 115 11.95 1.07 8.71
C HIS A 115 11.71 1.75 10.07
N LEU A 116 10.46 2.07 10.40
CA LEU A 116 10.08 2.78 11.61
C LEU A 116 9.43 1.83 12.61
N PRO A 117 10.17 1.37 13.65
CA PRO A 117 9.65 0.41 14.65
C PRO A 117 8.37 0.89 15.34
N ASN A 118 8.26 2.19 15.59
CA ASN A 118 7.07 2.76 16.22
C ASN A 118 5.80 2.59 15.38
N LEU A 119 5.90 2.72 14.05
CA LEU A 119 4.78 2.44 13.16
C LEU A 119 4.44 0.94 13.14
N ALA A 120 5.45 0.07 13.13
CA ALA A 120 5.23 -1.37 13.22
C ALA A 120 4.50 -1.75 14.52
N LYS A 121 4.86 -1.16 15.66
CA LYS A 121 4.17 -1.35 16.95
C LYS A 121 2.74 -0.83 16.93
N GLN A 122 2.53 0.33 16.35
CA GLN A 122 1.22 1.00 16.33
C GLN A 122 0.21 0.32 15.41
N TYR A 123 0.67 -0.23 14.27
CA TYR A 123 -0.22 -0.70 13.19
C TYR A 123 -0.20 -2.21 12.99
N GLY A 124 0.90 -2.90 13.35
CA GLY A 124 1.05 -4.32 13.14
C GLY A 124 0.23 -5.16 14.13
N HIS A 125 -0.28 -6.30 13.68
CA HIS A 125 -0.80 -7.37 14.55
C HIS A 125 0.28 -8.40 14.88
N ARG A 126 1.28 -8.52 14.00
CA ARG A 126 2.48 -9.35 14.17
C ARG A 126 3.66 -8.61 13.58
N ILE A 127 4.79 -8.64 14.29
CA ILE A 127 6.04 -8.03 13.86
C ILE A 127 7.05 -9.14 13.61
N ILE A 128 7.68 -9.11 12.43
CA ILE A 128 8.83 -9.95 12.10
C ILE A 128 10.01 -8.99 11.90
N PHE A 129 11.02 -9.08 12.75
CA PHE A 129 12.24 -8.29 12.61
C PHE A 129 13.35 -9.14 12.02
N LEU A 130 13.97 -8.62 10.96
CA LEU A 130 15.08 -9.27 10.26
C LEU A 130 16.39 -8.56 10.57
N LYS A 131 17.43 -9.33 10.99
CA LYS A 131 18.81 -8.86 11.16
C LYS A 131 19.74 -9.87 10.49
N ASP A 132 20.66 -9.40 9.67
CA ASP A 132 21.68 -10.22 8.98
C ASP A 132 21.08 -11.42 8.22
N GLY A 133 19.95 -11.21 7.56
CA GLY A 133 19.24 -12.24 6.78
C GLY A 133 18.53 -13.31 7.62
N LYS A 134 18.42 -13.13 8.94
CA LYS A 134 17.74 -14.04 9.88
C LYS A 134 16.61 -13.35 10.59
N ILE A 135 15.62 -14.14 11.02
CA ILE A 135 14.55 -13.66 11.90
C ILE A 135 15.13 -13.51 13.30
N ALA A 136 15.26 -12.26 13.75
CA ALA A 136 15.72 -11.92 15.09
C ALA A 136 14.56 -11.77 16.09
N PHE A 137 13.36 -11.44 15.60
CA PHE A 137 12.13 -11.41 16.37
C PHE A 137 10.94 -11.79 15.51
N ASP A 138 9.99 -12.52 16.13
CA ASP A 138 8.69 -12.86 15.54
C ASP A 138 7.65 -12.91 16.64
N GLY A 139 6.69 -12.00 16.64
CA GLY A 139 5.70 -11.94 17.72
C GLY A 139 4.72 -10.77 17.63
N VAL A 140 3.93 -10.63 18.68
CA VAL A 140 2.96 -9.53 18.83
C VAL A 140 3.66 -8.22 19.22
N PRO A 141 3.10 -7.05 18.84
CA PRO A 141 3.71 -5.75 19.10
C PRO A 141 4.08 -5.47 20.57
N ASP A 142 3.29 -5.95 21.51
CA ASP A 142 3.53 -5.73 22.94
C ASP A 142 4.83 -6.35 23.45
N LYS A 143 5.32 -7.40 22.78
CA LYS A 143 6.59 -8.06 23.10
C LYS A 143 7.80 -7.42 22.41
N PHE A 144 7.57 -6.51 21.46
CA PHE A 144 8.61 -5.80 20.74
C PHE A 144 8.96 -4.50 21.49
N ASN A 145 9.87 -4.59 22.46
CA ASN A 145 10.21 -3.49 23.37
C ASN A 145 11.41 -2.65 22.88
N GLU A 146 11.62 -1.49 23.53
CA GLU A 146 12.69 -0.54 23.17
C GLU A 146 14.08 -1.14 23.36
N THR A 147 14.30 -1.91 24.43
CA THR A 147 15.58 -2.57 24.68
C THR A 147 15.96 -3.55 23.57
N MET A 148 14.98 -4.28 23.01
CA MET A 148 15.21 -5.14 21.84
C MET A 148 15.54 -4.30 20.61
N ILE A 149 14.80 -3.22 20.38
CA ILE A 149 15.03 -2.32 19.23
C ILE A 149 16.46 -1.76 19.31
N GLU A 150 16.89 -1.24 20.46
CA GLU A 150 18.24 -0.73 20.67
C GLU A 150 19.29 -1.81 20.40
N SER A 151 19.12 -3.04 20.93
CA SER A 151 20.05 -4.14 20.70
C SER A 151 20.15 -4.56 19.22
N PHE A 152 19.12 -4.33 18.44
CA PHE A 152 19.11 -4.64 17.01
C PHE A 152 19.79 -3.57 16.16
N TYR A 153 19.77 -2.30 16.61
CA TYR A 153 20.43 -1.18 15.91
C TYR A 153 21.82 -0.85 16.47
N ASP A 154 22.27 -1.52 17.53
CA ASP A 154 23.63 -1.34 18.05
C ASP A 154 24.63 -1.98 17.10
N PRO A 155 25.57 -1.21 16.50
CA PRO A 155 26.57 -1.72 15.60
C PRO A 155 27.73 -2.47 16.30
N LEU A 156 27.69 -2.56 17.65
CA LEU A 156 28.75 -3.15 18.48
C LEU A 156 28.39 -4.51 19.11
N GLY A 157 27.25 -5.11 18.70
CA GLY A 157 26.79 -6.43 19.16
C GLY A 157 27.00 -7.54 18.12
#